data_38feebde98c8ded7f84e24f378eda525
#
_entry.id   38feebde98c8ded7f84e24f378eda525
#
_cell.length_a   1.000
_cell.length_b   1.000
_cell.length_c   1.000
_cell.angle_alpha   90.00
_cell.angle_beta   90.00
_cell.angle_gamma   90.00
#
_symmetry.space_group_name_H-M   'P 1'
#
loop_
_entity.id
_entity.type
_entity.pdbx_description
1 polymer ?
#
loop_
_entity_poly.entity_id
_entity_poly.type
_entity_poly.pdbx_seq_one_letter_code
_entity_poly.pdbx_strand_id
1 'polypeptide(L)'
;NGSEFGFLVNAAHSQLYGESHGIQSDAYVPVYARTIAGAENFVGSDNNGKVWMPNASNLLTKFDDRERTGFSTALQWQNKDETLLGTLQYIRSDARLSWHEQAVKYQGGYYNIAGRRSRPLAGTQFEFDEQGLFESGSIVQGVDGWRAADGNVDRVARGWGTNARNQFGYVTQFDSRIKDTNTLVEDMSLNLQWKVTEKLKLTGDVQWVEADTQDDDVVVH
;
A
#
# COMPACT_ATOMS: atom_id res chain seq x y z
N ASN A 1 46.05 -40.13 -3.26
CA ASN A 1 44.88 -39.62 -3.72
C ASN A 1 43.83 -39.56 -2.64
N GLY A 2 43.51 -38.39 -2.31
CA GLY A 2 42.85 -38.02 -1.07
C GLY A 2 41.38 -37.68 -1.25
N SER A 3 40.81 -37.01 -0.27
CA SER A 3 39.50 -36.41 -0.27
C SER A 3 39.41 -35.34 -1.36
N GLU A 4 38.20 -35.11 -1.85
CA GLU A 4 37.91 -34.07 -2.85
C GLU A 4 37.30 -32.84 -2.20
N PHE A 5 37.63 -31.67 -2.75
CA PHE A 5 37.08 -30.39 -2.30
C PHE A 5 36.49 -29.66 -3.50
N GLY A 6 35.32 -29.13 -3.30
CA GLY A 6 34.65 -28.22 -4.21
C GLY A 6 34.34 -26.88 -3.54
N PHE A 7 34.41 -25.80 -4.28
CA PHE A 7 33.98 -24.51 -3.80
C PHE A 7 33.17 -23.76 -4.87
N LEU A 8 32.27 -22.94 -4.41
CA LEU A 8 31.47 -22.03 -5.24
C LEU A 8 31.45 -20.67 -4.57
N VAL A 9 31.60 -19.62 -5.39
CA VAL A 9 31.42 -18.24 -4.96
C VAL A 9 30.51 -17.56 -5.99
N ASN A 10 29.53 -16.84 -5.52
CA ASN A 10 28.63 -16.07 -6.34
C ASN A 10 28.39 -14.70 -5.72
N ALA A 11 28.37 -13.65 -6.55
CA ALA A 11 28.00 -12.30 -6.16
C ALA A 11 27.01 -11.76 -7.18
N ALA A 12 26.01 -11.05 -6.71
CA ALA A 12 24.99 -10.43 -7.54
C ALA A 12 24.68 -9.03 -7.02
N HIS A 13 24.46 -8.12 -7.96
CA HIS A 13 23.96 -6.79 -7.64
C HIS A 13 22.86 -6.47 -8.64
N SER A 14 21.77 -5.87 -8.13
CA SER A 14 20.67 -5.41 -8.97
C SER A 14 20.12 -4.11 -8.45
N GLN A 15 19.73 -3.24 -9.36
CA GLN A 15 19.03 -2.00 -9.07
C GLN A 15 17.83 -1.87 -9.99
N LEU A 16 16.70 -1.47 -9.47
CA LEU A 16 15.45 -1.29 -10.20
C LEU A 16 14.80 0.02 -9.77
N TYR A 17 14.55 0.87 -10.76
CA TYR A 17 13.75 2.08 -10.60
C TYR A 17 12.35 1.82 -11.16
N GLY A 18 11.34 2.22 -10.41
CA GLY A 18 9.95 2.12 -10.82
C GLY A 18 9.22 3.43 -10.63
N GLU A 19 8.28 3.71 -11.52
CA GLU A 19 7.33 4.81 -11.39
C GLU A 19 5.92 4.26 -11.61
N SER A 20 5.00 4.66 -10.77
CA SER A 20 3.60 4.28 -10.88
C SER A 20 2.68 5.47 -10.64
N HIS A 21 1.64 5.54 -11.45
CA HIS A 21 0.56 6.51 -11.29
C HIS A 21 -0.71 5.75 -10.98
N GLY A 22 -1.49 6.25 -10.04
CA GLY A 22 -2.68 5.57 -9.60
C GLY A 22 -3.83 6.52 -9.29
N ILE A 23 -5.02 5.99 -9.44
CA ILE A 23 -6.26 6.55 -8.90
C ILE A 23 -6.78 5.53 -7.90
N GLN A 24 -6.96 5.97 -6.67
CA GLN A 24 -7.55 5.16 -5.61
C GLN A 24 -8.84 5.80 -5.17
N SER A 25 -9.93 5.06 -5.19
CA SER A 25 -11.22 5.53 -4.68
C SER A 25 -11.50 4.87 -3.34
N ASP A 26 -12.00 5.65 -2.39
CA ASP A 26 -12.52 5.13 -1.14
C ASP A 26 -13.82 4.36 -1.38
N ALA A 27 -14.21 3.57 -0.39
CA ALA A 27 -15.49 2.89 -0.41
C ALA A 27 -16.65 3.87 -0.56
N TYR A 28 -17.63 3.49 -1.35
CA TYR A 28 -18.87 4.25 -1.46
C TYR A 28 -19.60 4.26 -0.11
N VAL A 29 -20.22 5.37 0.21
CA VAL A 29 -20.95 5.57 1.45
C VAL A 29 -22.45 5.67 1.20
N PRO A 30 -23.29 5.02 2.05
CA PRO A 30 -24.73 5.11 1.92
C PRO A 30 -25.23 6.48 2.39
N VAL A 31 -26.02 7.14 1.55
CA VAL A 31 -26.69 8.41 1.86
C VAL A 31 -28.19 8.30 1.58
N TYR A 32 -29.02 9.06 2.26
CA TYR A 32 -30.45 9.03 2.00
C TYR A 32 -30.78 9.65 0.65
N ALA A 33 -31.44 8.89 -0.22
CA ALA A 33 -31.83 9.29 -1.55
C ALA A 33 -32.58 10.63 -1.60
N ARG A 34 -33.46 10.87 -0.61
CA ARG A 34 -34.18 12.13 -0.46
C ARG A 34 -33.30 13.37 -0.31
N THR A 35 -32.00 13.19 -0.06
CA THR A 35 -31.06 14.31 0.11
C THR A 35 -30.15 14.51 -1.10
N ILE A 36 -30.30 13.66 -2.11
CA ILE A 36 -29.43 13.63 -3.31
C ILE A 36 -30.30 13.88 -4.54
N ALA A 37 -29.99 14.92 -5.29
CA ALA A 37 -30.68 15.21 -6.55
C ALA A 37 -30.36 14.14 -7.60
N GLY A 38 -31.39 13.65 -8.29
CA GLY A 38 -31.29 12.55 -9.25
C GLY A 38 -31.52 11.16 -8.62
N ALA A 39 -31.73 11.09 -7.30
CA ALA A 39 -31.96 9.83 -6.60
C ALA A 39 -33.44 9.66 -6.17
N GLU A 40 -34.35 10.41 -6.73
CA GLU A 40 -35.78 10.45 -6.33
C GLU A 40 -36.44 9.06 -6.45
N ASN A 41 -36.05 8.27 -7.43
CA ASN A 41 -36.59 6.91 -7.69
C ASN A 41 -36.24 5.92 -6.57
N PHE A 42 -35.24 6.20 -5.75
CA PHE A 42 -34.81 5.35 -4.66
C PHE A 42 -35.45 5.70 -3.31
N VAL A 43 -36.23 6.76 -3.27
CA VAL A 43 -36.98 7.13 -2.06
C VAL A 43 -38.06 6.11 -1.80
N GLY A 44 -37.97 5.37 -0.68
CA GLY A 44 -38.90 4.29 -0.37
C GLY A 44 -38.59 2.94 -1.03
N SER A 45 -37.44 2.82 -1.70
CA SER A 45 -36.97 1.55 -2.26
C SER A 45 -36.55 0.52 -1.19
N ASP A 46 -36.30 -0.73 -1.61
CA ASP A 46 -35.84 -1.81 -0.75
C ASP A 46 -34.52 -1.52 -0.02
N ASN A 47 -33.74 -0.57 -0.55
CA ASN A 47 -32.51 -0.07 0.07
C ASN A 47 -32.75 0.90 1.24
N ASN A 48 -33.93 0.88 1.86
CA ASN A 48 -34.35 1.85 2.88
C ASN A 48 -34.23 3.31 2.44
N GLY A 49 -34.44 3.58 1.14
CA GLY A 49 -34.32 4.91 0.56
C GLY A 49 -32.88 5.44 0.56
N LYS A 50 -31.88 4.60 0.39
CA LYS A 50 -30.47 4.96 0.32
C LYS A 50 -29.92 4.76 -1.06
N VAL A 51 -28.94 5.60 -1.41
CA VAL A 51 -28.04 5.44 -2.56
C VAL A 51 -26.60 5.48 -2.09
N TRP A 52 -25.70 4.97 -2.89
CA TRP A 52 -24.29 4.84 -2.56
C TRP A 52 -23.47 5.85 -3.35
N MET A 53 -22.78 6.74 -2.65
CA MET A 53 -22.02 7.83 -3.25
C MET A 53 -20.52 7.69 -3.01
N PRO A 54 -19.66 8.09 -3.98
CA PRO A 54 -18.21 8.08 -3.77
C PRO A 54 -17.82 9.05 -2.66
N ASN A 55 -17.04 8.57 -1.69
CA ASN A 55 -16.69 9.35 -0.49
C ASN A 55 -15.45 10.20 -0.69
N ALA A 56 -14.39 9.62 -1.22
CA ALA A 56 -13.12 10.29 -1.47
C ALA A 56 -12.35 9.61 -2.60
N SER A 57 -11.33 10.27 -3.08
CA SER A 57 -10.40 9.67 -4.05
C SER A 57 -9.02 10.31 -3.94
N ASN A 58 -8.01 9.53 -4.33
CA ASN A 58 -6.61 9.95 -4.38
C ASN A 58 -6.09 9.84 -5.80
N LEU A 59 -5.35 10.84 -6.22
CA LEU A 59 -4.44 10.76 -7.36
C LEU A 59 -3.04 10.65 -6.79
N LEU A 60 -2.31 9.61 -7.11
CA LEU A 60 -0.99 9.37 -6.56
C LEU A 60 0.06 9.11 -7.64
N THR A 61 1.26 9.52 -7.34
CA THR A 61 2.48 9.15 -8.06
C THR A 61 3.46 8.59 -7.06
N LYS A 62 4.02 7.43 -7.36
CA LYS A 62 4.98 6.73 -6.51
C LYS A 62 6.22 6.39 -7.31
N PHE A 63 7.37 6.67 -6.74
CA PHE A 63 8.68 6.31 -7.25
C PHE A 63 9.31 5.28 -6.32
N ASP A 64 9.76 4.16 -6.87
CA ASP A 64 10.44 3.08 -6.16
C ASP A 64 11.90 3.01 -6.62
N ASP A 65 12.82 2.91 -5.67
CA ASP A 65 14.22 2.55 -5.88
C ASP A 65 14.52 1.30 -5.05
N ARG A 66 14.89 0.23 -5.72
CA ARG A 66 15.19 -1.06 -5.11
C ARG A 66 16.60 -1.46 -5.46
N GLU A 67 17.41 -1.63 -4.45
CA GLU A 67 18.78 -2.11 -4.58
C GLU A 67 18.92 -3.43 -3.81
N ARG A 68 19.62 -4.37 -4.41
CA ARG A 68 19.93 -5.63 -3.74
C ARG A 68 21.35 -6.06 -4.10
N THR A 69 22.11 -6.37 -3.07
CA THR A 69 23.43 -6.98 -3.19
C THR A 69 23.40 -8.34 -2.52
N GLY A 70 23.76 -9.37 -3.25
CA GLY A 70 23.81 -10.75 -2.77
C GLY A 70 25.21 -11.31 -2.89
N PHE A 71 25.59 -12.07 -1.88
CA PHE A 71 26.80 -12.89 -1.88
C PHE A 71 26.47 -14.29 -1.41
N SER A 72 26.99 -15.30 -2.07
CA SER A 72 26.89 -16.66 -1.59
C SER A 72 28.19 -17.45 -1.84
N THR A 73 28.48 -18.36 -0.91
CA THR A 73 29.60 -19.27 -1.04
C THR A 73 29.18 -20.64 -0.56
N ALA A 74 29.75 -21.67 -1.17
CA ALA A 74 29.60 -23.04 -0.72
C ALA A 74 30.98 -23.73 -0.75
N LEU A 75 31.24 -24.49 0.30
CA LEU A 75 32.38 -25.39 0.42
C LEU A 75 31.86 -26.81 0.56
N GLN A 76 32.33 -27.67 -0.31
CA GLN A 76 31.97 -29.08 -0.32
C GLN A 76 33.21 -29.95 -0.12
N TRP A 77 33.08 -30.96 0.70
CA TRP A 77 34.11 -31.94 0.96
C TRP A 77 33.55 -33.34 0.86
N GLN A 78 34.27 -34.20 0.15
CA GLN A 78 33.94 -35.63 0.03
C GLN A 78 35.15 -36.47 0.40
N ASN A 79 34.92 -37.51 1.19
CA ASN A 79 36.00 -38.42 1.53
C ASN A 79 36.36 -39.33 0.34
N LYS A 80 37.54 -39.95 0.40
CA LYS A 80 38.08 -40.78 -0.66
C LYS A 80 37.17 -41.93 -1.14
N ASP A 81 36.41 -42.50 -0.22
CA ASP A 81 35.55 -43.65 -0.48
C ASP A 81 34.14 -43.24 -0.88
N GLU A 82 33.90 -41.92 -1.09
CA GLU A 82 32.61 -41.32 -1.47
C GLU A 82 31.45 -41.70 -0.55
N THR A 83 31.78 -42.09 0.66
CA THR A 83 30.78 -42.47 1.66
C THR A 83 30.30 -41.31 2.51
N LEU A 84 31.10 -40.24 2.62
CA LEU A 84 30.79 -39.06 3.43
C LEU A 84 30.95 -37.81 2.56
N LEU A 85 29.88 -36.99 2.51
CA LEU A 85 29.82 -35.73 1.85
C LEU A 85 29.35 -34.66 2.83
N GLY A 86 30.15 -33.61 2.99
CA GLY A 86 29.81 -32.41 3.77
C GLY A 86 29.70 -31.18 2.87
N THR A 87 28.67 -30.40 3.08
CA THR A 87 28.48 -29.12 2.36
C THR A 87 28.20 -28.03 3.37
N LEU A 88 29.05 -27.01 3.40
CA LEU A 88 28.85 -25.77 4.15
C LEU A 88 28.46 -24.68 3.17
N GLN A 89 27.37 -23.97 3.45
CA GLN A 89 26.90 -22.84 2.64
C GLN A 89 26.76 -21.60 3.51
N TYR A 90 27.02 -20.45 2.88
CA TYR A 90 26.75 -19.15 3.45
C TYR A 90 26.14 -18.24 2.39
N ILE A 91 25.06 -17.59 2.74
CA ILE A 91 24.35 -16.63 1.89
C ILE A 91 24.18 -15.34 2.69
N ARG A 92 24.47 -14.23 2.03
CA ARG A 92 24.18 -12.89 2.54
C ARG A 92 23.40 -12.12 1.49
N SER A 93 22.28 -11.52 1.89
CA SER A 93 21.47 -10.64 1.04
C SER A 93 21.26 -9.33 1.77
N ASP A 94 21.71 -8.25 1.18
CA ASP A 94 21.52 -6.87 1.61
C ASP A 94 20.57 -6.21 0.63
N ALA A 95 19.39 -5.79 1.09
CA ALA A 95 18.34 -5.22 0.24
C ALA A 95 17.89 -3.87 0.80
N ARG A 96 17.86 -2.88 -0.06
CA ARG A 96 17.29 -1.57 0.22
C ARG A 96 16.07 -1.34 -0.67
N LEU A 97 14.97 -0.93 -0.07
CA LEU A 97 13.78 -0.43 -0.75
C LEU A 97 13.52 1.00 -0.27
N SER A 98 13.73 1.95 -1.15
CA SER A 98 13.34 3.33 -0.94
C SER A 98 12.17 3.68 -1.84
N TRP A 99 11.16 4.36 -1.32
CA TRP A 99 10.11 4.89 -2.16
C TRP A 99 9.59 6.23 -1.65
N HIS A 100 9.13 7.02 -2.60
CA HIS A 100 8.54 8.32 -2.37
C HIS A 100 7.19 8.39 -3.08
N GLU A 101 6.16 8.77 -2.35
CA GLU A 101 4.80 8.93 -2.87
C GLU A 101 4.34 10.36 -2.68
N GLN A 102 3.70 10.90 -3.71
CA GLN A 102 2.97 12.14 -3.66
C GLN A 102 1.51 11.86 -4.00
N ALA A 103 0.59 12.32 -3.16
CA ALA A 103 -0.83 12.12 -3.36
C ALA A 103 -1.60 13.43 -3.22
N VAL A 104 -2.54 13.62 -4.14
CA VAL A 104 -3.58 14.63 -4.04
C VAL A 104 -4.86 13.91 -3.68
N LYS A 105 -5.39 14.22 -2.50
CA LYS A 105 -6.60 13.61 -1.95
C LYS A 105 -7.72 14.63 -1.97
N TYR A 106 -8.92 14.20 -2.29
CA TYR A 106 -10.11 14.99 -2.12
C TYR A 106 -11.21 14.20 -1.43
N GLN A 107 -12.02 14.89 -0.65
CA GLN A 107 -13.14 14.30 0.08
C GLN A 107 -14.45 14.86 -0.45
N GLY A 108 -15.35 13.97 -0.86
CA GLY A 108 -16.74 14.31 -1.13
C GLY A 108 -17.48 14.63 0.17
N GLY A 109 -18.18 15.70 0.23
CA GLY A 109 -18.84 16.16 1.45
C GLY A 109 -20.20 15.52 1.71
N TYR A 110 -20.31 14.20 1.73
CA TYR A 110 -21.60 13.50 1.94
C TYR A 110 -22.02 13.35 3.40
N TYR A 111 -21.21 13.82 4.32
CA TYR A 111 -21.62 13.89 5.72
C TYR A 111 -22.83 14.82 5.86
N ASN A 112 -23.81 14.42 6.63
CA ASN A 112 -25.07 15.13 6.91
C ASN A 112 -24.90 16.51 7.59
N ILE A 113 -23.94 17.28 7.13
CA ILE A 113 -23.61 18.58 7.68
C ILE A 113 -24.18 19.62 6.70
N ALA A 114 -25.02 20.50 7.20
CA ALA A 114 -25.57 21.62 6.41
C ALA A 114 -24.44 22.39 5.72
N GLY A 115 -24.61 22.72 4.44
CA GLY A 115 -23.60 23.41 3.62
C GLY A 115 -22.50 22.55 3.02
N ARG A 116 -22.46 21.24 3.29
CA ARG A 116 -21.45 20.32 2.74
C ARG A 116 -21.99 19.30 1.75
N ARG A 117 -23.21 19.42 1.37
CA ARG A 117 -23.82 18.45 0.45
C ARG A 117 -23.23 18.62 -0.92
N SER A 118 -22.61 17.59 -1.41
CA SER A 118 -22.30 17.48 -2.83
C SER A 118 -23.61 17.46 -3.62
N ARG A 119 -23.60 18.13 -4.73
CA ARG A 119 -24.75 18.24 -5.63
C ARG A 119 -24.27 18.12 -7.07
N PRO A 120 -25.18 17.80 -7.99
CA PRO A 120 -24.84 17.85 -9.41
C PRO A 120 -24.53 19.26 -9.85
N LEU A 121 -23.67 19.40 -10.85
CA LEU A 121 -23.45 20.66 -11.53
C LEU A 121 -24.78 21.18 -12.09
N ALA A 122 -24.97 22.48 -12.06
CA ALA A 122 -26.21 23.09 -12.56
C ALA A 122 -26.50 22.66 -14.01
N GLY A 123 -27.72 22.17 -14.25
CA GLY A 123 -28.15 21.63 -15.54
C GLY A 123 -27.78 20.17 -15.78
N THR A 124 -27.18 19.46 -14.78
CA THR A 124 -26.92 18.03 -14.82
C THR A 124 -27.61 17.30 -13.66
N GLN A 125 -27.67 15.97 -13.73
CA GLN A 125 -28.15 15.11 -12.66
C GLN A 125 -27.11 14.03 -12.37
N PHE A 126 -27.21 13.39 -11.20
CA PHE A 126 -26.48 12.18 -10.90
C PHE A 126 -27.19 10.97 -11.53
N GLU A 127 -26.41 10.03 -12.03
CA GLU A 127 -26.90 8.76 -12.55
C GLU A 127 -26.52 7.65 -11.58
N PHE A 128 -27.45 6.72 -11.38
CA PHE A 128 -27.31 5.60 -10.48
C PHE A 128 -27.74 4.31 -11.22
N ASP A 129 -27.08 3.22 -10.88
CA ASP A 129 -27.51 1.90 -11.33
C ASP A 129 -28.82 1.46 -10.65
N GLU A 130 -29.34 0.29 -11.02
CA GLU A 130 -30.57 -0.26 -10.49
C GLU A 130 -30.52 -0.52 -8.96
N GLN A 131 -29.32 -0.69 -8.41
CA GLN A 131 -29.05 -0.91 -7.00
C GLN A 131 -28.84 0.39 -6.22
N GLY A 132 -28.84 1.53 -6.89
CA GLY A 132 -28.62 2.85 -6.30
C GLY A 132 -27.13 3.19 -6.08
N LEU A 133 -26.22 2.52 -6.80
CA LEU A 133 -24.81 2.88 -6.81
C LEU A 133 -24.59 4.03 -7.80
N PHE A 134 -23.88 5.06 -7.38
CA PHE A 134 -23.52 6.18 -8.25
C PHE A 134 -22.66 5.70 -9.43
N GLU A 135 -23.10 5.94 -10.63
CA GLU A 135 -22.39 5.61 -11.86
C GLU A 135 -21.68 6.81 -12.47
N SER A 136 -22.38 7.92 -12.57
CA SER A 136 -21.83 9.10 -13.21
C SER A 136 -22.46 10.41 -12.74
N GLY A 137 -21.75 11.50 -13.00
CA GLY A 137 -22.21 12.85 -12.77
C GLY A 137 -21.09 13.82 -12.39
N SER A 138 -21.33 15.09 -12.64
CA SER A 138 -20.41 16.14 -12.20
C SER A 138 -20.77 16.59 -10.80
N ILE A 139 -19.90 16.31 -9.84
CA ILE A 139 -20.12 16.61 -8.43
C ILE A 139 -19.57 17.99 -8.11
N VAL A 140 -20.38 18.85 -7.55
CA VAL A 140 -20.00 20.18 -7.07
C VAL A 140 -20.20 20.25 -5.56
N GLN A 141 -19.24 20.76 -4.84
CA GLN A 141 -19.39 21.05 -3.43
C GLN A 141 -20.35 22.22 -3.21
N GLY A 142 -21.10 22.21 -2.10
CA GLY A 142 -22.09 23.20 -1.81
C GLY A 142 -21.58 24.65 -1.89
N VAL A 143 -22.50 25.55 -2.19
CA VAL A 143 -22.22 27.00 -2.38
C VAL A 143 -21.57 27.65 -1.17
N ASP A 144 -21.83 27.16 0.01
CA ASP A 144 -21.32 27.71 1.25
C ASP A 144 -19.90 27.25 1.59
N GLY A 145 -19.32 26.41 0.72
CA GLY A 145 -18.04 25.81 0.94
C GLY A 145 -18.02 24.89 2.18
N TRP A 146 -16.94 24.22 2.39
CA TRP A 146 -16.75 23.38 3.57
C TRP A 146 -16.29 24.20 4.80
N ARG A 147 -15.85 25.43 4.59
CA ARG A 147 -15.52 26.40 5.63
C ARG A 147 -16.34 27.67 5.40
N ALA A 148 -17.63 27.59 5.71
CA ALA A 148 -18.52 28.72 5.53
C ALA A 148 -18.06 29.96 6.31
N ALA A 149 -18.41 31.13 5.80
CA ALA A 149 -17.93 32.40 6.31
C ALA A 149 -18.51 32.76 7.66
N ASP A 150 -19.78 32.77 7.79
CA ASP A 150 -20.43 33.50 8.86
C ASP A 150 -21.14 32.55 9.82
N GLY A 151 -20.65 32.51 11.06
CA GLY A 151 -21.35 31.87 12.18
C GLY A 151 -21.82 30.45 11.95
N ASN A 152 -21.31 29.79 10.90
CA ASN A 152 -21.73 28.44 10.60
C ASN A 152 -21.31 27.50 11.73
N VAL A 153 -22.31 26.92 12.34
CA VAL A 153 -22.16 25.99 13.47
C VAL A 153 -21.24 24.80 13.20
N ASP A 154 -21.11 24.39 11.94
CA ASP A 154 -20.24 23.29 11.54
C ASP A 154 -18.76 23.59 11.77
N ARG A 155 -18.36 24.82 11.65
CA ARG A 155 -17.00 25.26 11.92
C ARG A 155 -16.67 25.20 13.40
N VAL A 156 -17.59 25.70 14.19
CA VAL A 156 -17.46 25.73 15.65
C VAL A 156 -17.44 24.29 16.17
N ALA A 157 -18.33 23.45 15.69
CA ALA A 157 -18.40 22.04 16.09
C ALA A 157 -17.13 21.24 15.77
N ARG A 158 -16.33 21.70 14.79
CA ARG A 158 -15.08 21.05 14.42
C ARG A 158 -13.82 21.68 15.02
N GLY A 159 -13.95 22.66 15.89
CA GLY A 159 -12.82 23.29 16.56
C GLY A 159 -11.93 24.14 15.64
N TRP A 160 -12.41 24.57 14.48
CA TRP A 160 -11.60 25.26 13.48
C TRP A 160 -11.60 26.80 13.64
N GLY A 161 -11.99 27.29 14.80
CA GLY A 161 -11.91 28.70 15.19
C GLY A 161 -12.87 29.63 14.46
N THR A 162 -12.94 30.87 14.96
CA THR A 162 -13.87 31.91 14.51
C THR A 162 -13.42 32.67 13.25
N ASN A 163 -12.16 32.51 12.82
CA ASN A 163 -11.56 33.25 11.70
C ASN A 163 -11.54 32.50 10.39
N ALA A 164 -12.51 31.62 10.13
CA ALA A 164 -12.54 30.92 8.88
C ALA A 164 -12.94 31.84 7.75
N ARG A 165 -12.16 31.81 6.71
CA ARG A 165 -12.45 32.48 5.44
C ARG A 165 -13.47 31.69 4.66
N ASN A 166 -14.24 32.36 3.81
CA ASN A 166 -15.06 31.69 2.81
C ASN A 166 -14.17 30.84 1.93
N GLN A 167 -14.32 29.52 2.00
CA GLN A 167 -13.62 28.57 1.18
C GLN A 167 -14.64 27.69 0.48
N PHE A 168 -14.60 27.72 -0.85
CA PHE A 168 -15.49 26.94 -1.70
C PHE A 168 -14.72 25.78 -2.32
N GLY A 169 -15.44 24.72 -2.64
CA GLY A 169 -14.87 23.56 -3.30
C GLY A 169 -14.64 22.35 -2.36
N TYR A 170 -13.94 21.37 -2.89
CA TYR A 170 -13.62 20.16 -2.16
C TYR A 170 -12.53 20.38 -1.10
N VAL A 171 -12.61 19.60 -0.04
CA VAL A 171 -11.47 19.45 0.86
C VAL A 171 -10.38 18.72 0.09
N THR A 172 -9.30 19.40 -0.15
CA THR A 172 -8.14 18.87 -0.85
C THR A 172 -6.97 18.82 0.11
N GLN A 173 -6.28 17.69 0.14
CA GLN A 173 -5.10 17.45 0.95
C GLN A 173 -3.97 17.00 0.04
N PHE A 174 -2.78 17.52 0.27
CA PHE A 174 -1.56 17.08 -0.40
C PHE A 174 -0.74 16.29 0.62
N ASP A 175 -0.49 15.04 0.31
CA ASP A 175 0.34 14.17 1.13
C ASP A 175 1.64 13.87 0.41
N SER A 176 2.72 13.84 1.18
CA SER A 176 4.00 13.31 0.75
C SER A 176 4.47 12.27 1.75
N ARG A 177 4.88 11.12 1.27
CA ARG A 177 5.39 10.03 2.10
C ARG A 177 6.69 9.50 1.53
N ILE A 178 7.67 9.32 2.39
CA ILE A 178 8.96 8.73 2.06
C ILE A 178 9.16 7.55 3.01
N LYS A 179 9.52 6.42 2.44
CA LYS A 179 9.88 5.24 3.22
C LYS A 179 11.19 4.64 2.71
N ASP A 180 12.08 4.37 3.65
CA ASP A 180 13.31 3.62 3.44
C ASP A 180 13.26 2.35 4.29
N THR A 181 13.46 1.21 3.64
CA THR A 181 13.55 -0.10 4.29
C THR A 181 14.88 -0.72 3.94
N ASN A 182 15.68 -1.04 4.94
CA ASN A 182 16.92 -1.79 4.80
C ASN A 182 16.76 -3.16 5.44
N THR A 183 17.05 -4.21 4.70
CA THR A 183 16.94 -5.60 5.18
C THR A 183 18.24 -6.34 4.89
N LEU A 184 18.85 -6.86 5.95
CA LEU A 184 19.99 -7.75 5.89
C LEU A 184 19.55 -9.16 6.29
N VAL A 185 19.86 -10.13 5.45
CA VAL A 185 19.63 -11.56 5.74
C VAL A 185 20.94 -12.29 5.59
N GLU A 186 21.30 -13.04 6.62
CA GLU A 186 22.44 -13.96 6.64
C GLU A 186 21.96 -15.36 6.94
N ASP A 187 22.42 -16.31 6.15
CA ASP A 187 22.06 -17.72 6.25
C ASP A 187 23.33 -18.57 6.19
N MET A 188 23.52 -19.43 7.15
CA MET A 188 24.60 -20.40 7.17
C MET A 188 24.02 -21.80 7.41
N SER A 189 24.38 -22.74 6.54
CA SER A 189 23.88 -24.10 6.62
C SER A 189 24.99 -25.13 6.44
N LEU A 190 24.86 -26.24 7.17
CA LEU A 190 25.72 -27.39 7.06
C LEU A 190 24.86 -28.61 6.75
N ASN A 191 25.13 -29.26 5.63
CA ASN A 191 24.55 -30.55 5.25
C ASN A 191 25.62 -31.64 5.34
N LEU A 192 25.25 -32.74 5.95
CA LEU A 192 26.09 -33.94 6.01
C LEU A 192 25.31 -35.13 5.45
N GLN A 193 25.92 -35.87 4.55
CA GLN A 193 25.39 -37.09 3.96
C GLN A 193 26.37 -38.21 4.18
N TRP A 194 25.89 -39.32 4.79
CA TRP A 194 26.69 -40.46 5.09
C TRP A 194 26.05 -41.74 4.56
N LYS A 195 26.73 -42.41 3.63
CA LYS A 195 26.39 -43.76 3.18
C LYS A 195 26.97 -44.76 4.17
N VAL A 196 26.19 -45.15 5.17
CA VAL A 196 26.62 -46.07 6.22
C VAL A 196 26.84 -47.48 5.66
N THR A 197 25.97 -47.91 4.76
CA THR A 197 26.05 -49.13 3.98
C THR A 197 25.50 -48.91 2.58
N GLU A 198 25.58 -49.91 1.68
CA GLU A 198 24.96 -49.83 0.36
C GLU A 198 23.43 -49.60 0.41
N LYS A 199 22.79 -49.99 1.53
CA LYS A 199 21.33 -49.89 1.70
C LYS A 199 20.90 -48.80 2.68
N LEU A 200 21.83 -48.16 3.39
CA LEU A 200 21.52 -47.15 4.40
C LEU A 200 22.31 -45.87 4.14
N LYS A 201 21.58 -44.79 3.88
CA LYS A 201 22.09 -43.42 3.80
C LYS A 201 21.45 -42.57 4.90
N LEU A 202 22.26 -41.85 5.65
CA LEU A 202 21.84 -40.86 6.63
C LEU A 202 22.12 -39.46 6.05
N THR A 203 21.19 -38.55 6.31
CA THR A 203 21.36 -37.12 5.94
C THR A 203 20.95 -36.28 7.14
N GLY A 204 21.76 -35.26 7.47
CA GLY A 204 21.48 -34.30 8.52
C GLY A 204 21.76 -32.88 8.01
N ASP A 205 20.91 -31.97 8.41
CA ASP A 205 21.00 -30.54 8.09
C ASP A 205 20.93 -29.71 9.35
N VAL A 206 21.77 -28.69 9.43
CA VAL A 206 21.72 -27.65 10.46
C VAL A 206 21.75 -26.29 9.72
N GLN A 207 20.84 -25.43 10.08
CA GLN A 207 20.75 -24.09 9.48
C GLN A 207 20.62 -23.05 10.59
N TRP A 208 21.30 -21.92 10.39
CA TRP A 208 21.18 -20.72 11.19
C TRP A 208 20.87 -19.56 10.28
N VAL A 209 19.84 -18.80 10.62
CA VAL A 209 19.38 -17.63 9.84
C VAL A 209 19.25 -16.47 10.79
N GLU A 210 19.79 -15.33 10.37
CA GLU A 210 19.60 -14.04 11.03
C GLU A 210 19.03 -13.06 10.02
N ALA A 211 18.01 -12.29 10.42
CA ALA A 211 17.42 -11.26 9.60
C ALA A 211 17.25 -9.99 10.45
N ASP A 212 17.75 -8.90 9.95
CA ASP A 212 17.60 -7.57 10.53
C ASP A 212 16.87 -6.66 9.52
N THR A 213 15.86 -5.92 9.99
CA THR A 213 15.12 -4.99 9.16
C THR A 213 14.94 -3.68 9.88
N GLN A 214 15.35 -2.59 9.23
CA GLN A 214 15.13 -1.23 9.68
C GLN A 214 14.20 -0.51 8.72
N ASP A 215 13.15 0.11 9.26
CA ASP A 215 12.19 0.93 8.53
C ASP A 215 12.21 2.37 9.02
N ASP A 216 12.40 3.31 8.11
CA ASP A 216 12.23 4.74 8.35
C ASP A 216 11.05 5.22 7.47
N ASP A 217 9.97 5.69 8.09
CA ASP A 217 8.73 6.09 7.43
C ASP A 217 8.29 7.49 7.89
N VAL A 218 8.23 8.42 6.95
CA VAL A 218 7.87 9.82 7.20
C VAL A 218 6.69 10.22 6.33
N VAL A 219 5.64 10.74 6.96
CA VAL A 219 4.44 11.25 6.29
C VAL A 219 4.27 12.72 6.63
N VAL A 220 4.02 13.53 5.60
CA VAL A 220 3.69 14.95 5.71
C VAL A 220 2.34 15.22 5.05
N HIS A 221 1.46 15.93 5.77
CA HIS A 221 0.10 16.27 5.35
C HIS A 221 -0.07 17.77 5.16
#